data_45fe33790ea4fdc30df97bbdad5211c5
#
_entry.id   45fe33790ea4fdc30df97bbdad5211c5
#
_cell.length_a   1.000
_cell.length_b   1.000
_cell.length_c   1.000
_cell.angle_alpha   90.00
_cell.angle_beta   90.00
_cell.angle_gamma   90.00
#
_symmetry.space_group_name_H-M   'P 1'
#
loop_
_entity.id
_entity.type
_entity.pdbx_description
1 polymer ?
#
loop_
_entity_poly.entity_id
_entity_poly.type
_entity_poly.pdbx_seq_one_letter_code
_entity_poly.pdbx_strand_id
1 'polypeptide(L)'
;VTFHERGTSWFLAQLKPNCANIADKNLKRQGFQTFLPMEEETRQRNGKFVTAMRPLFPGYIFVAFDVARGLWRTVNSTYGITRLVSFGKEPTAVPLDLVSQLMLRCDAEGKLLPPKLLKPGDQVTLTKGPFANFVAEVEKIAPDRRVWVLMEIMGVQTRVAVGADQLRSI
;
A
#
# COMPACT_ATOMS: atom_id res chain seq x y z
N VAL A 1 -3.40 4.78 -13.86
CA VAL A 1 -3.15 3.33 -13.90
C VAL A 1 -4.45 2.66 -14.30
N THR A 2 -4.49 2.11 -15.52
CA THR A 2 -5.67 1.43 -16.05
C THR A 2 -5.79 0.08 -15.35
N PHE A 3 -6.79 -0.03 -14.48
CA PHE A 3 -7.13 -1.29 -13.82
C PHE A 3 -7.93 -2.14 -14.82
N HIS A 4 -7.36 -3.19 -15.32
CA HIS A 4 -7.94 -4.31 -16.08
C HIS A 4 -7.98 -4.20 -17.62
N GLU A 5 -7.03 -4.86 -18.23
CA GLU A 5 -7.34 -5.67 -19.42
C GLU A 5 -7.90 -7.03 -18.94
N ARG A 6 -8.95 -7.52 -19.59
CA ARG A 6 -9.56 -8.82 -19.27
C ARG A 6 -8.52 -9.93 -19.35
N GLY A 7 -8.36 -10.69 -18.28
CA GLY A 7 -7.40 -11.81 -18.19
C GLY A 7 -6.07 -11.47 -17.51
N THR A 8 -5.78 -10.21 -17.24
CA THR A 8 -4.55 -9.78 -16.56
C THR A 8 -4.71 -9.91 -15.05
N SER A 9 -3.74 -10.56 -14.42
CA SER A 9 -3.64 -10.69 -12.96
C SER A 9 -2.32 -10.14 -12.46
N TRP A 10 -2.26 -9.80 -11.19
CA TRP A 10 -1.03 -9.36 -10.54
C TRP A 10 -0.31 -10.54 -9.88
N PHE A 11 1.00 -10.53 -9.98
CA PHE A 11 1.91 -11.53 -9.42
C PHE A 11 3.03 -10.84 -8.66
N LEU A 12 3.68 -11.58 -7.77
CA LEU A 12 4.81 -11.11 -7.02
C LEU A 12 6.08 -11.78 -7.56
N ALA A 13 7.05 -10.98 -7.98
CA ALA A 13 8.33 -11.46 -8.46
C ALA A 13 9.42 -11.19 -7.41
N GLN A 14 10.24 -12.20 -7.15
CA GLN A 14 11.41 -12.07 -6.29
C GLN A 14 12.56 -11.45 -7.07
N LEU A 15 13.15 -10.42 -6.50
CA LEU A 15 14.27 -9.69 -7.08
C LEU A 15 15.61 -10.29 -6.66
N LYS A 16 16.58 -10.16 -7.53
CA LYS A 16 18.00 -10.32 -7.14
C LYS A 16 18.43 -9.14 -6.28
N PRO A 17 19.42 -9.32 -5.39
CA PRO A 17 19.92 -8.25 -4.55
C PRO A 17 20.27 -6.98 -5.35
N ASN A 18 19.81 -5.82 -4.87
CA ASN A 18 20.04 -4.51 -5.47
C ASN A 18 19.59 -4.34 -6.95
N CYS A 19 18.67 -5.17 -7.39
CA CYS A 19 18.20 -5.18 -8.78
C CYS A 19 16.79 -4.62 -8.98
N ALA A 20 16.20 -3.96 -8.00
CA ALA A 20 14.81 -3.46 -8.09
C ALA A 20 14.59 -2.52 -9.28
N ASN A 21 15.45 -1.52 -9.42
CA ASN A 21 15.33 -0.54 -10.52
C ASN A 21 15.61 -1.16 -11.90
N ILE A 22 16.60 -2.05 -11.97
CA ILE A 22 16.95 -2.75 -13.22
C ILE A 22 15.83 -3.69 -13.65
N ALA A 23 15.26 -4.43 -12.72
CA ALA A 23 14.14 -5.32 -13.00
C ALA A 23 12.90 -4.55 -13.44
N ASP A 24 12.55 -3.48 -12.75
CA ASP A 24 11.42 -2.61 -13.10
C ASP A 24 11.57 -2.05 -14.52
N LYS A 25 12.73 -1.49 -14.84
CA LYS A 25 13.03 -0.96 -16.17
C LYS A 25 12.93 -2.02 -17.26
N ASN A 26 13.48 -3.20 -17.03
CA ASN A 26 13.46 -4.29 -18.00
C ASN A 26 12.06 -4.88 -18.21
N LEU A 27 11.28 -5.01 -17.14
CA LEU A 27 9.88 -5.44 -17.22
C LEU A 27 9.03 -4.44 -18.03
N LYS A 28 9.14 -3.16 -17.73
CA LYS A 28 8.43 -2.09 -18.46
C LYS A 28 8.81 -2.05 -19.93
N ARG A 29 10.09 -2.23 -20.25
CA ARG A 29 10.57 -2.27 -21.64
C ARG A 29 9.99 -3.45 -22.43
N GLN A 30 9.66 -4.55 -21.77
CA GLN A 30 9.00 -5.71 -22.36
C GLN A 30 7.46 -5.57 -22.42
N GLY A 31 6.91 -4.45 -21.99
CA GLY A 31 5.47 -4.17 -22.02
C GLY A 31 4.68 -4.63 -20.79
N PHE A 32 5.35 -5.09 -19.73
CA PHE A 32 4.67 -5.46 -18.48
C PHE A 32 4.32 -4.23 -17.66
N GLN A 33 3.15 -4.25 -17.04
CA GLN A 33 2.83 -3.32 -15.96
C GLN A 33 3.53 -3.78 -14.69
N THR A 34 4.15 -2.82 -14.00
CA THR A 34 4.85 -3.07 -12.74
C THR A 34 4.36 -2.14 -11.66
N PHE A 35 4.47 -2.60 -10.42
CA PHE A 35 4.22 -1.78 -9.24
C PHE A 35 5.28 -2.08 -8.19
N LEU A 36 6.09 -1.10 -7.88
CA LEU A 36 7.14 -1.15 -6.87
C LEU A 36 6.82 -0.09 -5.81
N PRO A 37 6.02 -0.43 -4.79
CA PRO A 37 5.68 0.52 -3.76
C PRO A 37 6.91 0.88 -2.93
N MET A 38 7.13 2.19 -2.76
CA MET A 38 8.28 2.76 -2.08
C MET A 38 7.80 3.53 -0.85
N GLU A 39 8.59 3.54 0.20
CA GLU A 39 8.35 4.37 1.38
C GLU A 39 9.57 5.23 1.71
N GLU A 40 9.33 6.35 2.37
CA GLU A 40 10.40 7.15 2.94
C GLU A 40 10.90 6.54 4.24
N GLU A 41 12.21 6.41 4.34
CA GLU A 41 12.88 6.01 5.57
C GLU A 41 13.89 7.07 5.97
N THR A 42 13.79 7.54 7.19
CA THR A 42 14.79 8.43 7.77
C THR A 42 15.78 7.61 8.58
N ARG A 43 17.02 7.64 8.18
CA ARG A 43 18.12 6.94 8.86
C ARG A 43 19.15 7.94 9.38
N GLN A 44 19.73 7.63 10.53
CA GLN A 44 20.89 8.34 11.01
C GLN A 44 22.15 7.78 10.34
N ARG A 45 22.89 8.63 9.65
CA ARG A 45 24.15 8.29 9.02
C ARG A 45 25.18 9.38 9.35
N ASN A 46 26.31 8.98 9.95
CA ASN A 46 27.38 9.90 10.37
C ASN A 46 26.90 11.08 11.21
N GLY A 47 25.99 10.84 12.16
CA GLY A 47 25.42 11.85 13.05
C GLY A 47 24.37 12.77 12.41
N LYS A 48 24.02 12.56 11.13
CA LYS A 48 23.01 13.32 10.39
C LYS A 48 21.80 12.43 10.06
N PHE A 49 20.61 13.01 10.06
CA PHE A 49 19.42 12.33 9.57
C PHE A 49 19.33 12.49 8.05
N VAL A 50 19.25 11.35 7.35
CA VAL A 50 19.11 11.29 5.90
C VAL A 50 17.82 10.56 5.57
N THR A 51 16.98 11.20 4.75
CA THR A 51 15.75 10.58 4.23
C THR A 51 16.05 9.94 2.88
N ALA A 52 15.73 8.67 2.75
CA ALA A 52 15.90 7.91 1.53
C ALA A 52 14.63 7.11 1.21
N MET A 53 14.43 6.83 -0.07
CA MET A 53 13.35 5.95 -0.53
C MET A 53 13.82 4.51 -0.46
N ARG A 54 12.98 3.63 0.07
CA ARG A 54 13.19 2.18 0.06
C ARG A 54 11.96 1.43 -0.41
N PRO A 55 12.11 0.24 -1.00
CA PRO A 55 10.96 -0.61 -1.30
C PRO A 55 10.18 -0.96 -0.03
N LEU A 56 8.85 -0.87 -0.10
CA LEU A 56 7.97 -1.29 0.99
C LEU A 56 8.08 -2.80 1.26
N PHE A 57 8.30 -3.58 0.21
CA PHE A 57 8.58 -5.01 0.28
C PHE A 57 9.97 -5.30 -0.29
N PRO A 58 11.02 -5.22 0.52
CA PRO A 58 12.39 -5.44 0.04
C PRO A 58 12.54 -6.82 -0.62
N GLY A 59 13.11 -6.84 -1.81
CA GLY A 59 13.32 -8.06 -2.58
C GLY A 59 12.15 -8.53 -3.44
N TYR A 60 11.07 -7.74 -3.56
CA TYR A 60 9.90 -8.09 -4.36
C TYR A 60 9.40 -6.93 -5.20
N ILE A 61 8.80 -7.26 -6.35
CA ILE A 61 8.10 -6.32 -7.23
C ILE A 61 6.80 -6.96 -7.71
N PHE A 62 5.74 -6.16 -7.79
CA PHE A 62 4.49 -6.62 -8.39
C PHE A 62 4.56 -6.46 -9.91
N VAL A 63 4.10 -7.46 -10.64
CA VAL A 63 4.04 -7.48 -12.10
C VAL A 63 2.70 -8.03 -12.56
N ALA A 64 2.09 -7.38 -13.55
CA ALA A 64 0.82 -7.80 -14.11
C ALA A 64 1.00 -8.40 -15.51
N PHE A 65 0.37 -9.53 -15.73
CA PHE A 65 0.34 -10.20 -17.03
C PHE A 65 -0.81 -11.23 -17.10
N ASP A 66 -1.09 -11.67 -18.32
CA ASP A 66 -2.05 -12.74 -18.55
C ASP A 66 -1.34 -14.11 -18.52
N VAL A 67 -1.69 -14.92 -17.54
CA VAL A 67 -1.12 -16.28 -17.35
C VAL A 67 -1.39 -17.19 -18.57
N ALA A 68 -2.57 -17.07 -19.17
CA ALA A 68 -2.98 -17.90 -20.31
C ALA A 68 -2.06 -17.70 -21.54
N ARG A 69 -1.40 -16.55 -21.64
CA ARG A 69 -0.45 -16.24 -22.71
C ARG A 69 0.97 -16.78 -22.49
N GLY A 70 1.20 -17.47 -21.38
CA GLY A 70 2.49 -18.06 -21.04
C GLY A 70 3.62 -17.07 -20.74
N LEU A 71 3.30 -15.79 -20.52
CA LEU A 71 4.26 -14.70 -20.33
C LEU A 71 5.06 -14.80 -19.02
N TRP A 72 4.65 -15.64 -18.12
CA TRP A 72 5.35 -15.82 -16.84
C TRP A 72 6.78 -16.34 -17.00
N ARG A 73 7.08 -17.09 -18.07
CA ARG A 73 8.43 -17.53 -18.40
C ARG A 73 9.32 -16.36 -18.78
N THR A 74 8.78 -15.42 -19.52
CA THR A 74 9.48 -14.17 -19.90
C THR A 74 9.79 -13.35 -18.67
N VAL A 75 8.88 -13.24 -17.72
CA VAL A 75 9.14 -12.55 -16.44
C VAL A 75 10.26 -13.25 -15.67
N ASN A 76 10.23 -14.57 -15.53
CA ASN A 76 11.28 -15.33 -14.85
C ASN A 76 12.67 -15.18 -15.47
N SER A 77 12.75 -14.98 -16.78
CA SER A 77 14.01 -14.77 -17.51
C SER A 77 14.45 -13.32 -17.59
N THR A 78 13.68 -12.40 -17.05
CA THR A 78 14.03 -10.97 -17.04
C THR A 78 15.21 -10.69 -16.11
N TYR A 79 16.16 -9.90 -16.59
CA TYR A 79 17.34 -9.53 -15.80
C TYR A 79 16.94 -8.77 -14.53
N GLY A 80 17.47 -9.20 -13.41
CA GLY A 80 17.12 -8.66 -12.08
C GLY A 80 16.02 -9.43 -11.35
N ILE A 81 15.30 -10.33 -12.02
CA ILE A 81 14.30 -11.23 -11.45
C ILE A 81 14.95 -12.58 -11.12
N THR A 82 14.66 -13.10 -9.93
CA THR A 82 15.02 -14.47 -9.55
C THR A 82 13.94 -15.43 -10.05
N ARG A 83 12.70 -15.19 -9.65
CA ARG A 83 11.53 -15.99 -10.07
C ARG A 83 10.23 -15.30 -9.61
N LEU A 84 9.13 -15.72 -10.20
CA LEU A 84 7.82 -15.44 -9.67
C LEU A 84 7.53 -16.26 -8.43
N VAL A 85 6.82 -15.69 -7.47
CA VAL A 85 6.32 -16.42 -6.31
C VAL A 85 5.24 -17.39 -6.78
N SER A 86 5.42 -18.67 -6.44
CA SER A 86 4.51 -19.73 -6.85
C SER A 86 4.30 -20.74 -5.72
N PHE A 87 3.09 -21.28 -5.65
CA PHE A 87 2.76 -22.45 -4.85
C PHE A 87 2.46 -23.59 -5.81
N GLY A 88 3.46 -24.46 -6.05
CA GLY A 88 3.37 -25.50 -7.07
C GLY A 88 4.08 -25.12 -8.38
N LYS A 89 3.52 -25.53 -9.51
CA LYS A 89 4.15 -25.38 -10.83
C LYS A 89 3.89 -24.04 -11.51
N GLU A 90 2.83 -23.36 -11.13
CA GLU A 90 2.38 -22.11 -11.75
C GLU A 90 2.51 -20.93 -10.79
N PRO A 91 2.73 -19.71 -11.30
CA PRO A 91 2.71 -18.51 -10.49
C PRO A 91 1.39 -18.34 -9.77
N THR A 92 1.45 -17.86 -8.53
CA THR A 92 0.25 -17.60 -7.72
C THR A 92 -0.14 -16.14 -7.85
N ALA A 93 -1.37 -15.88 -8.30
CA ALA A 93 -1.90 -14.54 -8.42
C ALA A 93 -2.07 -13.88 -7.05
N VAL A 94 -1.71 -12.62 -6.97
CA VAL A 94 -1.97 -11.78 -5.79
C VAL A 94 -3.43 -11.29 -5.89
N PRO A 95 -4.18 -11.32 -4.78
CA PRO A 95 -5.54 -10.80 -4.78
C PRO A 95 -5.56 -9.33 -5.25
N LEU A 96 -6.47 -9.04 -6.18
CA LEU A 96 -6.58 -7.70 -6.77
C LEU A 96 -6.86 -6.63 -5.72
N ASP A 97 -7.69 -6.94 -4.73
CA ASP A 97 -8.02 -6.02 -3.65
C ASP A 97 -6.79 -5.57 -2.87
N LEU A 98 -5.84 -6.46 -2.63
CA LEU A 98 -4.59 -6.14 -1.96
C LEU A 98 -3.78 -5.12 -2.76
N VAL A 99 -3.59 -5.39 -4.05
CA VAL A 99 -2.81 -4.51 -4.94
C VAL A 99 -3.50 -3.16 -5.10
N SER A 100 -4.81 -3.17 -5.31
CA SER A 100 -5.62 -1.95 -5.44
C SER A 100 -5.55 -1.07 -4.21
N GLN A 101 -5.67 -1.65 -3.02
CA GLN A 101 -5.56 -0.92 -1.76
C GLN A 101 -4.16 -0.33 -1.55
N LEU A 102 -3.12 -1.06 -1.91
CA LEU A 102 -1.75 -0.54 -1.87
C LEU A 102 -1.57 0.63 -2.84
N MET A 103 -2.06 0.51 -4.07
CA MET A 103 -1.98 1.58 -5.07
C MET A 103 -2.72 2.84 -4.64
N LEU A 104 -3.88 2.71 -4.01
CA LEU A 104 -4.66 3.84 -3.47
C LEU A 104 -3.92 4.58 -2.34
N ARG A 105 -3.01 3.93 -1.67
CA ARG A 105 -2.17 4.53 -0.62
C ARG A 105 -0.88 5.15 -1.14
N CYS A 106 -0.61 5.01 -2.41
CA CYS A 106 0.58 5.55 -3.06
C CYS A 106 0.21 6.71 -4.00
N ASP A 107 1.20 7.56 -4.29
CA ASP A 107 1.09 8.56 -5.36
C ASP A 107 1.24 7.93 -6.75
N ALA A 108 1.26 8.77 -7.80
CA ALA A 108 1.37 8.30 -9.18
C ALA A 108 2.70 7.58 -9.49
N GLU A 109 3.74 7.84 -8.70
CA GLU A 109 5.06 7.23 -8.84
C GLU A 109 5.24 5.97 -7.96
N GLY A 110 4.21 5.58 -7.21
CA GLY A 110 4.24 4.41 -6.32
C GLY A 110 4.85 4.69 -4.94
N LYS A 111 5.04 5.97 -4.57
CA LYS A 111 5.47 6.36 -3.24
C LYS A 111 4.31 6.29 -2.27
N LEU A 112 4.50 5.56 -1.17
CA LEU A 112 3.52 5.48 -0.09
C LEU A 112 3.29 6.88 0.51
N LEU A 113 2.04 7.32 0.47
CA LEU A 113 1.66 8.59 1.07
C LEU A 113 1.68 8.47 2.60
N PRO A 114 2.08 9.54 3.31
CA PRO A 114 1.98 9.55 4.75
C PRO A 114 0.53 9.30 5.17
N PRO A 115 0.29 8.60 6.30
CA PRO A 115 -1.05 8.46 6.82
C PRO A 115 -1.66 9.84 7.02
N LYS A 116 -2.91 10.00 6.61
CA LYS A 116 -3.62 11.26 6.75
C LYS A 116 -3.67 11.60 8.24
N LEU A 117 -2.91 12.61 8.63
CA LEU A 117 -2.91 13.08 10.01
C LEU A 117 -4.28 13.70 10.31
N LEU A 118 -4.97 13.15 11.27
CA LEU A 118 -6.23 13.69 11.75
C LEU A 118 -5.97 15.04 12.44
N LYS A 119 -6.86 16.00 12.17
CA LYS A 119 -6.83 17.32 12.80
C LYS A 119 -8.16 17.55 13.50
N PRO A 120 -8.19 18.37 14.57
CA PRO A 120 -9.45 18.82 15.15
C PRO A 120 -10.37 19.42 14.08
N GLY A 121 -11.64 19.03 14.09
CA GLY A 121 -12.63 19.44 13.08
C GLY A 121 -12.80 18.46 11.90
N ASP A 122 -11.92 17.51 11.74
CA ASP A 122 -12.04 16.50 10.68
C ASP A 122 -13.24 15.57 10.93
N GLN A 123 -13.97 15.28 9.87
CA GLN A 123 -15.01 14.27 9.88
C GLN A 123 -14.41 12.87 9.69
N VAL A 124 -14.78 11.96 10.56
CA VAL A 124 -14.28 10.59 10.57
C VAL A 124 -15.42 9.58 10.76
N THR A 125 -15.20 8.38 10.28
CA THR A 125 -16.08 7.23 10.54
C THR A 125 -15.37 6.25 11.46
N LEU A 126 -16.06 5.79 12.50
CA LEU A 126 -15.54 4.73 13.35
C LEU A 126 -15.65 3.38 12.61
N THR A 127 -14.57 2.61 12.61
CA THR A 127 -14.50 1.34 11.87
C THR A 127 -14.66 0.11 12.74
N LYS A 128 -14.49 0.25 14.04
CA LYS A 128 -14.52 -0.85 15.02
C LYS A 128 -15.29 -0.45 16.28
N GLY A 129 -15.68 -1.46 17.04
CA GLY A 129 -16.34 -1.29 18.33
C GLY A 129 -17.86 -1.08 18.22
N PRO A 130 -18.51 -0.75 19.36
CA PRO A 130 -19.97 -0.62 19.41
C PRO A 130 -20.54 0.54 18.57
N PHE A 131 -19.69 1.50 18.22
CA PHE A 131 -20.07 2.66 17.38
C PHE A 131 -19.54 2.56 15.95
N ALA A 132 -19.23 1.35 15.47
CA ALA A 132 -18.80 1.14 14.09
C ALA A 132 -19.81 1.73 13.10
N ASN A 133 -19.28 2.37 12.04
CA ASN A 133 -20.06 3.09 11.00
C ASN A 133 -20.71 4.42 11.45
N PHE A 134 -20.53 4.84 12.69
CA PHE A 134 -20.96 6.18 13.11
C PHE A 134 -19.99 7.24 12.57
N VAL A 135 -20.56 8.37 12.16
CA VAL A 135 -19.78 9.56 11.79
C VAL A 135 -19.55 10.42 13.03
N ALA A 136 -18.34 10.89 13.18
CA ALA A 136 -17.95 11.74 14.30
C ALA A 136 -17.02 12.85 13.84
N GLU A 137 -16.88 13.88 14.65
CA GLU A 137 -15.91 14.96 14.43
C GLU A 137 -14.75 14.83 15.42
N VAL A 138 -13.53 14.98 14.93
CA VAL A 138 -12.34 14.97 15.77
C VAL A 138 -12.33 16.25 16.62
N GLU A 139 -12.37 16.10 17.93
CA GLU A 139 -12.30 17.21 18.88
C GLU A 139 -10.84 17.50 19.28
N LYS A 140 -10.12 16.46 19.67
CA LYS A 140 -8.76 16.59 20.23
C LYS A 140 -7.96 15.32 19.99
N ILE A 141 -6.67 15.49 19.73
CA ILE A 141 -5.71 14.40 19.67
C ILE A 141 -4.83 14.47 20.91
N ALA A 142 -4.89 13.46 21.75
CA ALA A 142 -4.10 13.39 22.97
C ALA A 142 -2.67 12.88 22.68
N PRO A 143 -1.68 13.24 23.55
CA PRO A 143 -0.29 12.79 23.38
C PRO A 143 -0.09 11.28 23.41
N ASP A 144 -1.00 10.53 24.04
CA ASP A 144 -1.01 9.06 24.11
C ASP A 144 -1.60 8.38 22.86
N ARG A 145 -1.75 9.12 21.75
CA ARG A 145 -2.35 8.69 20.48
C ARG A 145 -3.84 8.35 20.55
N ARG A 146 -4.52 8.69 21.61
CA ARG A 146 -5.98 8.64 21.67
C ARG A 146 -6.58 9.84 20.96
N VAL A 147 -7.62 9.58 20.20
CA VAL A 147 -8.39 10.62 19.51
C VAL A 147 -9.72 10.77 20.22
N TRP A 148 -10.01 11.96 20.69
CA TRP A 148 -11.31 12.32 21.23
C TRP A 148 -12.20 12.76 20.09
N VAL A 149 -13.31 12.09 19.93
CA VAL A 149 -14.30 12.40 18.90
C VAL A 149 -15.63 12.76 19.53
N LEU A 150 -16.31 13.69 18.88
CA LEU A 150 -17.69 14.07 19.21
C LEU A 150 -18.63 13.38 18.23
N MET A 151 -19.60 12.67 18.75
CA MET A 151 -20.67 12.08 17.97
C MET A 151 -22.01 12.44 18.57
N GLU A 152 -23.02 12.50 17.72
CA GLU A 152 -24.39 12.69 18.14
C GLU A 152 -25.06 11.33 18.34
N ILE A 153 -25.46 11.04 19.57
CA ILE A 153 -26.21 9.83 19.91
C ILE A 153 -27.57 10.28 20.46
N MET A 154 -28.64 9.98 19.71
CA MET A 154 -30.01 10.31 20.09
C MET A 154 -30.22 11.81 20.43
N GLY A 155 -29.60 12.70 19.65
CA GLY A 155 -29.68 14.14 19.84
C GLY A 155 -28.77 14.72 20.94
N VAL A 156 -27.93 13.89 21.53
CA VAL A 156 -26.97 14.30 22.56
C VAL A 156 -25.54 14.18 22.01
N GLN A 157 -24.79 15.27 22.08
CA GLN A 157 -23.34 15.21 21.76
C GLN A 157 -22.61 14.41 22.84
N THR A 158 -21.96 13.35 22.41
CA THR A 158 -21.22 12.44 23.29
C THR A 158 -19.75 12.43 22.88
N ARG A 159 -18.88 12.61 23.84
CA ARG A 159 -17.43 12.53 23.66
C ARG A 159 -16.95 11.10 23.90
N VAL A 160 -16.22 10.55 22.94
CA VAL A 160 -15.67 9.19 23.01
C VAL A 160 -14.18 9.20 22.70
N ALA A 161 -13.39 8.49 23.48
CA ALA A 161 -11.97 8.30 23.20
C ALA A 161 -11.76 7.00 22.41
N VAL A 162 -11.10 7.07 21.28
CA VAL A 162 -10.82 5.93 20.41
C VAL A 162 -9.37 5.95 19.94
N GLY A 163 -8.83 4.77 19.59
CA GLY A 163 -7.53 4.70 18.94
C GLY A 163 -7.60 5.25 17.50
N ALA A 164 -6.52 5.86 17.03
CA ALA A 164 -6.46 6.38 15.67
C ALA A 164 -6.65 5.29 14.59
N ASP A 165 -6.30 4.04 14.90
CA ASP A 165 -6.50 2.86 14.05
C ASP A 165 -7.97 2.46 13.88
N GLN A 166 -8.86 2.99 14.72
CA GLN A 166 -10.31 2.75 14.68
C GLN A 166 -11.07 3.82 13.88
N LEU A 167 -10.37 4.78 13.30
CA LEU A 167 -10.94 5.90 12.57
C LEU A 167 -10.54 5.88 11.10
N ARG A 168 -11.49 6.23 10.25
CA ARG A 168 -11.27 6.47 8.84
C ARG A 168 -11.73 7.88 8.48
N SER A 169 -10.86 8.67 7.87
CA SER A 169 -11.23 9.98 7.34
C SER A 169 -12.25 9.83 6.21
N ILE A 170 -13.23 10.70 6.20
CA ILE A 170 -14.21 10.83 5.13
C ILE A 170 -13.64 11.68 3.99
#